data_a42c5005c9df37d118aa99a1fcf9d461
#
_entry.id   a42c5005c9df37d118aa99a1fcf9d461
#
_cell.length_a   1.000
_cell.length_b   1.000
_cell.length_c   1.000
_cell.angle_alpha   90.00
_cell.angle_beta   90.00
_cell.angle_gamma   90.00
#
_symmetry.space_group_name_H-M   'P 1'
#
loop_
_entity.id
_entity.type
_entity.pdbx_description
1 polymer ?
#
loop_
_entity_poly.entity_id
_entity_poly.type
_entity_poly.pdbx_seq_one_letter_code
_entity_poly.pdbx_strand_id
1 'polypeptide(L)'
;MIQFINNPFQIDDNKLKSWLLATAVRHHANIEKLIYYFISKEKMHKLNLRYLNHDTHTDILTFPYGNNKNIISEVYISIDQATENASKYSQVTENEILRLISHGFLHSIGFLDDAQDHKQKMTKEEDVMVNMFHVKHYI
;
A
#
# COMPACT_ATOMS: atom_id res chain seq x y z
N MET A 1 2.31 -12.09 -9.86
CA MET A 1 2.85 -12.56 -8.57
C MET A 1 2.65 -11.51 -7.51
N ILE A 2 1.96 -11.83 -6.46
CA ILE A 2 1.74 -10.94 -5.31
C ILE A 2 2.33 -11.61 -4.07
N GLN A 3 3.19 -10.91 -3.34
CA GLN A 3 3.83 -11.44 -2.14
C GLN A 3 3.81 -10.41 -1.01
N PHE A 4 3.73 -10.92 0.22
CA PHE A 4 3.81 -10.14 1.45
C PHE A 4 4.95 -10.71 2.30
N ILE A 5 6.01 -9.94 2.47
CA ILE A 5 7.22 -10.37 3.17
C ILE A 5 7.20 -9.80 4.59
N ASN A 6 7.29 -10.69 5.58
CA ASN A 6 7.29 -10.36 6.99
C ASN A 6 6.01 -9.64 7.45
N ASN A 7 4.85 -10.04 6.93
CA ASN A 7 3.56 -9.50 7.37
C ASN A 7 3.35 -9.86 8.85
N PRO A 8 3.39 -8.88 9.77
CA PRO A 8 3.22 -9.15 11.21
C PRO A 8 1.76 -9.11 11.63
N PHE A 9 0.86 -8.80 10.72
CA PHE A 9 -0.55 -8.61 11.01
C PHE A 9 -1.32 -9.89 10.72
N GLN A 10 -2.39 -10.13 11.48
CA GLN A 10 -3.20 -11.34 11.32
C GLN A 10 -4.22 -11.19 10.19
N ILE A 11 -3.76 -10.73 9.04
CA ILE A 11 -4.57 -10.64 7.83
C ILE A 11 -4.10 -11.74 6.88
N ASP A 12 -5.03 -12.56 6.43
CA ASP A 12 -4.74 -13.67 5.54
C ASP A 12 -4.16 -13.18 4.20
N ASP A 13 -2.98 -13.64 3.85
CA ASP A 13 -2.31 -13.28 2.60
C ASP A 13 -3.18 -13.62 1.38
N ASN A 14 -3.88 -14.74 1.40
CA ASN A 14 -4.75 -15.14 0.29
C ASN A 14 -5.92 -14.17 0.11
N LYS A 15 -6.48 -13.69 1.20
CA LYS A 15 -7.55 -12.69 1.18
C LYS A 15 -7.05 -11.36 0.62
N LEU A 16 -5.86 -10.94 1.02
CA LEU A 16 -5.21 -9.74 0.49
C LEU A 16 -4.95 -9.87 -1.02
N LYS A 17 -4.44 -11.02 -1.46
CA LYS A 17 -4.16 -11.27 -2.87
C LYS A 17 -5.43 -11.21 -3.72
N SER A 18 -6.51 -11.86 -3.27
CA SER A 18 -7.79 -11.86 -3.97
C SER A 18 -8.36 -10.44 -4.07
N TRP A 19 -8.24 -9.67 -3.00
CA TRP A 19 -8.66 -8.28 -2.96
C TRP A 19 -7.89 -7.42 -3.96
N LEU A 20 -6.56 -7.55 -4.01
CA LEU A 20 -5.72 -6.80 -4.94
C LEU A 20 -6.00 -7.18 -6.39
N LEU A 21 -6.23 -8.47 -6.66
CA LEU A 21 -6.61 -8.93 -8.00
C LEU A 21 -7.95 -8.33 -8.44
N ALA A 22 -8.94 -8.29 -7.54
CA ALA A 22 -10.23 -7.69 -7.83
C ALA A 22 -10.09 -6.18 -8.11
N THR A 23 -9.24 -5.50 -7.35
CA THR A 23 -8.96 -4.07 -7.56
C THR A 23 -8.27 -3.84 -8.91
N ALA A 24 -7.34 -4.72 -9.29
CA ALA A 24 -6.68 -4.64 -10.59
C ALA A 24 -7.69 -4.78 -11.73
N VAL A 25 -8.64 -5.69 -11.62
CA VAL A 25 -9.73 -5.83 -12.60
C VAL A 25 -10.53 -4.54 -12.72
N ARG A 26 -10.88 -3.93 -11.59
CA ARG A 26 -11.61 -2.66 -11.56
C ARG A 26 -10.87 -1.55 -12.32
N HIS A 27 -9.56 -1.51 -12.22
CA HIS A 27 -8.71 -0.49 -12.86
C HIS A 27 -8.14 -0.91 -14.21
N HIS A 28 -8.56 -2.04 -14.74
CA HIS A 28 -8.08 -2.59 -16.02
C HIS A 28 -6.57 -2.77 -16.05
N ALA A 29 -5.98 -3.17 -14.92
CA ALA A 29 -4.55 -3.38 -14.78
C ALA A 29 -4.24 -4.86 -14.61
N ASN A 30 -3.06 -5.27 -15.10
CA ASN A 30 -2.50 -6.58 -14.87
C ASN A 30 -1.44 -6.49 -13.78
N ILE A 31 -1.39 -7.46 -12.87
CA ILE A 31 -0.35 -7.53 -11.86
C ILE A 31 0.67 -8.57 -12.29
N GLU A 32 1.80 -8.13 -12.80
CA GLU A 32 2.92 -9.03 -13.11
C GLU A 32 3.69 -9.35 -11.85
N LYS A 33 4.05 -8.32 -11.07
CA LYS A 33 4.80 -8.47 -9.82
C LYS A 33 4.44 -7.33 -8.88
N LEU A 34 4.00 -7.69 -7.67
CA LEU A 34 3.68 -6.70 -6.63
C LEU A 34 4.10 -7.30 -5.29
N ILE A 35 5.15 -6.76 -4.70
CA ILE A 35 5.72 -7.27 -3.46
C ILE A 35 5.65 -6.19 -2.39
N TYR A 36 5.05 -6.55 -1.26
CA TYR A 36 4.97 -5.70 -0.06
C TYR A 36 5.97 -6.21 0.96
N TYR A 37 6.87 -5.33 1.39
CA TYR A 37 7.85 -5.60 2.44
C TYR A 37 7.44 -4.82 3.70
N PHE A 38 7.16 -5.54 4.78
CA PHE A 38 6.89 -4.94 6.08
C PHE A 38 8.20 -4.86 6.85
N ILE A 39 8.62 -3.64 7.15
CA ILE A 39 9.96 -3.38 7.70
C ILE A 39 9.87 -2.49 8.94
N SER A 40 10.97 -2.45 9.69
CA SER A 40 11.08 -1.60 10.87
C SER A 40 11.21 -0.12 10.47
N LYS A 41 10.92 0.76 11.42
CA LYS A 41 11.09 2.20 11.27
C LYS A 41 12.53 2.56 10.91
N GLU A 42 13.49 1.87 11.50
CA GLU A 42 14.93 2.10 11.27
C GLU A 42 15.30 1.73 9.82
N LYS A 43 14.84 0.59 9.33
CA LYS A 43 15.08 0.18 7.94
C LYS A 43 14.42 1.14 6.96
N MET A 44 13.21 1.58 7.27
CA MET A 44 12.48 2.55 6.43
C MET A 44 13.25 3.86 6.34
N HIS A 45 13.77 4.35 7.47
CA HIS A 45 14.56 5.59 7.50
C HIS A 45 15.82 5.46 6.64
N LYS A 46 16.52 4.32 6.73
CA LYS A 46 17.71 4.05 5.89
C LYS A 46 17.38 4.04 4.41
N LEU A 47 16.26 3.43 4.02
CA LEU A 47 15.81 3.42 2.63
C LEU A 47 15.49 4.83 2.15
N ASN A 48 14.81 5.62 2.98
CA ASN A 48 14.42 6.98 2.64
C ASN A 48 15.65 7.86 2.42
N LEU A 49 16.66 7.76 3.28
CA LEU A 49 17.94 8.46 3.12
C LEU A 49 18.67 8.01 1.87
N ARG A 50 18.77 6.70 1.65
CA ARG A 50 19.59 6.12 0.58
C ARG A 50 19.02 6.39 -0.81
N TYR A 51 17.71 6.24 -0.99
CA TYR A 51 17.09 6.28 -2.32
C TYR A 51 16.40 7.59 -2.65
N LEU A 52 15.91 8.32 -1.65
CA LEU A 52 15.20 9.57 -1.87
C LEU A 52 15.95 10.79 -1.32
N ASN A 53 17.07 10.56 -0.64
CA ASN A 53 17.86 11.61 0.00
C ASN A 53 17.03 12.46 0.98
N HIS A 54 16.02 11.85 1.62
CA HIS A 54 15.17 12.51 2.61
C HIS A 54 15.53 12.01 4.00
N ASP A 55 15.83 12.93 4.91
CA ASP A 55 16.10 12.63 6.33
C ASP A 55 14.83 12.80 7.14
N THR A 56 13.78 12.06 6.75
CA THR A 56 12.49 12.09 7.43
C THR A 56 11.99 10.67 7.63
N HIS A 57 11.06 10.50 8.57
CA HIS A 57 10.35 9.24 8.74
C HIS A 57 9.14 9.21 7.82
N THR A 58 8.93 8.10 7.16
CA THR A 58 7.77 7.88 6.30
C THR A 58 7.12 6.54 6.63
N ASP A 59 5.84 6.40 6.33
CA ASP A 59 5.09 5.17 6.55
C ASP A 59 5.17 4.20 5.37
N ILE A 60 5.40 4.70 4.15
CA ILE A 60 5.39 3.89 2.95
C ILE A 60 6.34 4.45 1.88
N LEU A 61 6.99 3.55 1.15
CA LEU A 61 7.74 3.86 -0.06
C LEU A 61 7.31 2.91 -1.16
N THR A 62 6.98 3.45 -2.34
CA THR A 62 6.58 2.67 -3.51
C THR A 62 7.58 2.88 -4.64
N PHE A 63 8.09 1.79 -5.19
CA PHE A 63 9.00 1.77 -6.33
C PHE A 63 8.31 1.11 -7.52
N PRO A 64 7.65 1.87 -8.41
CA PRO A 64 6.98 1.31 -9.57
C PRO A 64 7.99 1.17 -10.73
N TYR A 65 8.11 -0.03 -11.27
CA TYR A 65 8.98 -0.33 -12.41
C TYR A 65 8.19 -0.64 -13.68
N GLY A 66 6.87 -0.79 -13.55
CA GLY A 66 5.98 -1.08 -14.67
C GLY A 66 5.32 0.16 -15.23
N ASN A 67 4.06 0.02 -15.62
CA ASN A 67 3.24 1.12 -16.11
C ASN A 67 1.82 0.98 -15.57
N ASN A 68 0.93 1.91 -15.95
CA ASN A 68 -0.44 1.96 -15.42
C ASN A 68 -1.29 0.73 -15.79
N LYS A 69 -0.87 -0.03 -16.80
CA LYS A 69 -1.59 -1.23 -17.26
C LYS A 69 -0.95 -2.52 -16.80
N ASN A 70 0.34 -2.49 -16.46
CA ASN A 70 1.08 -3.68 -16.02
C ASN A 70 1.91 -3.32 -14.78
N ILE A 71 1.49 -3.83 -13.64
CA ILE A 71 2.09 -3.51 -12.35
C ILE A 71 3.33 -4.37 -12.14
N ILE A 72 4.46 -3.70 -11.95
CA ILE A 72 5.71 -4.28 -11.47
C ILE A 72 6.19 -3.32 -10.38
N SER A 73 5.96 -3.67 -9.12
CA SER A 73 6.23 -2.74 -8.01
C SER A 73 6.76 -3.45 -6.78
N GLU A 74 7.60 -2.73 -6.05
CA GLU A 74 8.02 -3.07 -4.70
C GLU A 74 7.52 -1.98 -3.76
N VAL A 75 6.85 -2.37 -2.69
CA VAL A 75 6.26 -1.45 -1.72
C VAL A 75 6.80 -1.78 -0.34
N TYR A 76 7.34 -0.78 0.35
CA TYR A 76 7.87 -0.92 1.70
C TYR A 76 6.96 -0.19 2.67
N ILE A 77 6.50 -0.89 3.71
CA ILE A 77 5.61 -0.34 4.73
C ILE A 77 6.31 -0.43 6.09
N SER A 78 6.38 0.69 6.80
CA SER A 78 6.92 0.74 8.15
C SER A 78 5.86 0.24 9.13
N ILE A 79 6.16 -0.87 9.81
CA ILE A 79 5.27 -1.47 10.81
C ILE A 79 5.00 -0.47 11.94
N ASP A 80 6.05 0.12 12.46
CA ASP A 80 5.97 1.05 13.60
C ASP A 80 5.18 2.30 13.24
N GLN A 81 5.45 2.87 12.08
CA GLN A 81 4.77 4.09 11.65
C GLN A 81 3.29 3.83 11.37
N ALA A 82 2.96 2.66 10.79
CA ALA A 82 1.57 2.26 10.57
C ALA A 82 0.81 2.15 11.90
N THR A 83 1.44 1.56 12.90
CA THR A 83 0.84 1.42 14.24
C THR A 83 0.65 2.80 14.89
N GLU A 84 1.65 3.68 14.79
CA GLU A 84 1.56 5.04 15.32
C GLU A 84 0.44 5.83 14.62
N ASN A 85 0.33 5.71 13.30
CA ASN A 85 -0.72 6.38 12.51
C ASN A 85 -2.11 5.93 12.94
N ALA A 86 -2.29 4.62 13.11
CA ALA A 86 -3.57 4.07 13.56
C ALA A 86 -3.99 4.66 14.90
N SER A 87 -3.07 4.71 15.86
CA SER A 87 -3.31 5.30 17.18
C SER A 87 -3.64 6.80 17.07
N LYS A 88 -2.85 7.54 16.28
CA LYS A 88 -3.01 8.98 16.12
C LYS A 88 -4.37 9.36 15.54
N TYR A 89 -4.87 8.59 14.58
CA TYR A 89 -6.14 8.87 13.90
C TYR A 89 -7.32 8.06 14.45
N SER A 90 -7.15 7.42 15.62
CA SER A 90 -8.19 6.61 16.26
C SER A 90 -8.76 5.54 15.35
N GLN A 91 -7.88 4.93 14.53
CA GLN A 91 -8.22 3.82 13.64
C GLN A 91 -7.67 2.52 14.20
N VAL A 92 -8.31 1.39 13.83
CA VAL A 92 -7.71 0.09 14.10
C VAL A 92 -6.52 -0.13 13.16
N THR A 93 -5.49 -0.80 13.65
CA THR A 93 -4.24 -1.02 12.90
C THR A 93 -4.51 -1.73 11.58
N GLU A 94 -5.41 -2.70 11.55
CA GLU A 94 -5.80 -3.39 10.31
C GLU A 94 -6.23 -2.43 9.21
N ASN A 95 -7.11 -1.46 9.54
CA ASN A 95 -7.58 -0.49 8.56
C ASN A 95 -6.46 0.41 8.05
N GLU A 96 -5.53 0.80 8.90
CA GLU A 96 -4.38 1.60 8.47
C GLU A 96 -3.48 0.80 7.54
N ILE A 97 -3.25 -0.49 7.82
CA ILE A 97 -2.48 -1.37 6.93
C ILE A 97 -3.17 -1.52 5.57
N LEU A 98 -4.48 -1.74 5.57
CA LEU A 98 -5.24 -1.84 4.31
C LEU A 98 -5.15 -0.54 3.52
N ARG A 99 -5.20 0.61 4.18
CA ARG A 99 -5.05 1.91 3.55
C ARG A 99 -3.66 2.07 2.91
N LEU A 100 -2.61 1.67 3.61
CA LEU A 100 -1.24 1.74 3.10
C LEU A 100 -1.02 0.78 1.93
N ILE A 101 -1.55 -0.44 2.00
CA ILE A 101 -1.50 -1.39 0.89
C ILE A 101 -2.21 -0.80 -0.33
N SER A 102 -3.39 -0.20 -0.12
CA SER A 102 -4.15 0.46 -1.18
C SER A 102 -3.36 1.61 -1.80
N HIS A 103 -2.74 2.44 -0.97
CA HIS A 103 -1.96 3.60 -1.40
C HIS A 103 -0.81 3.18 -2.33
N GLY A 104 -0.06 2.14 -1.95
CA GLY A 104 1.03 1.61 -2.78
C GLY A 104 0.53 1.02 -4.09
N PHE A 105 -0.58 0.31 -4.06
CA PHE A 105 -1.21 -0.19 -5.28
C PHE A 105 -1.59 0.95 -6.23
N LEU A 106 -2.24 1.98 -5.70
CA LEU A 106 -2.74 3.10 -6.51
C LEU A 106 -1.59 3.92 -7.12
N HIS A 107 -0.50 4.13 -6.39
CA HIS A 107 0.71 4.72 -6.97
C HIS A 107 1.23 3.89 -8.14
N SER A 108 1.15 2.58 -8.03
CA SER A 108 1.65 1.66 -9.07
C SER A 108 0.86 1.76 -10.37
N ILE A 109 -0.37 2.24 -10.33
CA ILE A 109 -1.21 2.46 -11.52
C ILE A 109 -1.37 3.93 -11.88
N GLY A 110 -0.53 4.81 -11.31
CA GLY A 110 -0.41 6.19 -11.74
C GLY A 110 -1.15 7.23 -10.91
N PHE A 111 -1.79 6.84 -9.81
CA PHE A 111 -2.37 7.82 -8.89
C PHE A 111 -1.25 8.63 -8.23
N LEU A 112 -1.46 9.94 -8.13
CA LEU A 112 -0.49 10.87 -7.54
C LEU A 112 -1.03 11.39 -6.21
N ASP A 113 -0.14 11.99 -5.40
CA ASP A 113 -0.51 12.59 -4.14
C ASP A 113 0.26 13.91 -3.88
N ASP A 114 0.78 14.51 -4.97
CA ASP A 114 1.64 15.69 -4.92
C ASP A 114 0.88 17.02 -4.89
N ALA A 115 -0.43 17.00 -5.17
CA ALA A 115 -1.28 18.18 -5.20
C ALA A 115 -2.59 17.88 -4.48
N GLN A 116 -3.32 18.91 -4.06
CA GLN A 116 -4.54 18.76 -3.27
C GLN A 116 -5.61 17.91 -3.97
N ASP A 117 -5.84 18.14 -5.26
CA ASP A 117 -6.80 17.39 -6.04
C ASP A 117 -6.36 15.94 -6.23
N HIS A 118 -5.06 15.69 -6.40
CA HIS A 118 -4.50 14.34 -6.48
C HIS A 118 -4.67 13.59 -5.16
N LYS A 119 -4.42 14.24 -4.04
CA LYS A 119 -4.63 13.67 -2.70
C LYS A 119 -6.09 13.28 -2.47
N GLN A 120 -7.02 14.12 -2.90
CA GLN A 120 -8.45 13.83 -2.78
C GLN A 120 -8.85 12.59 -3.59
N LYS A 121 -8.37 12.46 -4.82
CA LYS A 121 -8.62 11.29 -5.66
C LYS A 121 -8.00 10.04 -5.06
N MET A 122 -6.77 10.14 -4.56
CA MET A 122 -6.08 9.05 -3.90
C MET A 122 -6.87 8.55 -2.69
N THR A 123 -7.25 9.45 -1.79
CA THR A 123 -8.00 9.13 -0.58
C THR A 123 -9.35 8.49 -0.92
N LYS A 124 -10.05 9.03 -1.90
CA LYS A 124 -11.35 8.50 -2.33
C LYS A 124 -11.21 7.06 -2.82
N GLU A 125 -10.18 6.77 -3.61
CA GLU A 125 -9.98 5.43 -4.15
C GLU A 125 -9.45 4.47 -3.08
N GLU A 126 -8.64 4.94 -2.14
CA GLU A 126 -8.26 4.15 -0.96
C GLU A 126 -9.50 3.73 -0.18
N ASP A 127 -10.42 4.65 0.05
CA ASP A 127 -11.67 4.36 0.77
C ASP A 127 -12.50 3.30 0.05
N VAL A 128 -12.58 3.38 -1.29
CA VAL A 128 -13.26 2.37 -2.10
C VAL A 128 -12.61 1.00 -1.92
N MET A 129 -11.28 0.94 -1.98
CA MET A 129 -10.54 -0.32 -1.84
C MET A 129 -10.73 -0.94 -0.46
N VAL A 130 -10.60 -0.15 0.60
CA VAL A 130 -10.78 -0.63 1.97
C VAL A 130 -12.21 -1.13 2.18
N ASN A 131 -13.20 -0.41 1.67
CA ASN A 131 -14.59 -0.82 1.73
C ASN A 131 -14.82 -2.14 0.98
N MET A 132 -14.21 -2.31 -0.19
CA MET A 132 -14.28 -3.58 -0.93
C MET A 132 -13.77 -4.74 -0.10
N PHE A 133 -12.67 -4.55 0.63
CA PHE A 133 -12.09 -5.59 1.48
C PHE A 133 -13.07 -6.03 2.57
N HIS A 134 -13.77 -5.10 3.19
CA HIS A 134 -14.68 -5.39 4.30
C HIS A 134 -16.05 -5.91 3.86
N VAL A 135 -16.54 -5.50 2.70
CA VAL A 135 -17.88 -5.84 2.22
C VAL A 135 -17.89 -7.16 1.46
N LYS A 136 -16.85 -7.43 0.66
CA LYS A 136 -16.77 -8.65 -0.14
C LYS A 136 -15.90 -9.70 0.54
N HIS A 137 -16.27 -10.96 0.37
CA HIS A 137 -15.51 -12.09 0.92
C HIS A 137 -14.53 -12.59 -0.13
N TYR A 138 -13.29 -12.15 -0.03
CA TYR A 138 -12.19 -12.62 -0.89
C TYR A 138 -11.54 -13.82 -0.21
N ILE A 139 -11.86 -15.00 -0.69
CA ILE A 139 -11.34 -16.24 -0.13
C ILE A 139 -10.44 -16.92 -1.16
#